data_8709cd95fb1b672b6a4ee365ee7774c1
#
_entry.id   8709cd95fb1b672b6a4ee365ee7774c1
#
_cell.length_a   1.000
_cell.length_b   1.000
_cell.length_c   1.000
_cell.angle_alpha   90.00
_cell.angle_beta   90.00
_cell.angle_gamma   90.00
#
_symmetry.space_group_name_H-M   'P 1'
#
loop_
_entity.id
_entity.type
_entity.pdbx_description
1 polymer ?
#
loop_
_entity_poly.entity_id
_entity_poly.type
_entity_poly.pdbx_seq_one_letter_code
_entity_poly.pdbx_strand_id
1 'polypeptide(L)'
;MTYSGPAIDTHHHIWLRKDVGWLADPPVPRMFGDYFGIRRDYPVEEFIQDVKPQGVTKSVHVTAMWGPGKALEETRWLQSVADKNGFPHGIVSNVDLADPGVEAALKAMRQAAAEGVH
;
A
#
# COMPACT_ATOMS: atom_id res chain seq x y z
N MET A 1 -28.76 -5.72 13.05
CA MET A 1 -28.80 -6.20 11.65
C MET A 1 -27.37 -6.30 11.11
N THR A 2 -27.00 -7.43 10.57
CA THR A 2 -25.66 -7.68 10.05
C THR A 2 -25.69 -7.54 8.54
N TYR A 3 -24.80 -6.73 7.99
CA TYR A 3 -24.62 -6.61 6.54
C TYR A 3 -23.99 -7.89 6.01
N SER A 4 -24.56 -8.49 4.97
CA SER A 4 -24.09 -9.74 4.36
C SER A 4 -23.68 -9.60 2.89
N GLY A 5 -23.76 -8.38 2.34
CA GLY A 5 -23.36 -8.09 0.96
C GLY A 5 -21.84 -7.93 0.80
N PRO A 6 -21.39 -7.68 -0.45
CA PRO A 6 -19.98 -7.41 -0.71
C PRO A 6 -19.54 -6.09 -0.05
N ALA A 7 -18.28 -6.05 0.38
CA ALA A 7 -17.66 -4.86 0.94
C ALA A 7 -16.42 -4.46 0.15
N ILE A 8 -16.07 -3.20 0.20
CA ILE A 8 -14.84 -2.65 -0.37
C ILE A 8 -14.04 -2.04 0.77
N ASP A 9 -12.82 -2.52 0.97
CA ASP A 9 -11.87 -1.89 1.89
C ASP A 9 -11.20 -0.72 1.18
N THR A 10 -11.54 0.50 1.56
CA THR A 10 -11.05 1.71 0.89
C THR A 10 -9.76 2.27 1.48
N HIS A 11 -9.18 1.63 2.48
CA HIS A 11 -7.96 2.10 3.11
C HIS A 11 -7.25 0.95 3.84
N HIS A 12 -6.33 0.30 3.16
CA HIS A 12 -5.47 -0.69 3.80
C HIS A 12 -4.00 -0.50 3.41
N HIS A 13 -3.14 -1.24 4.08
CA HIS A 13 -1.71 -1.28 3.81
C HIS A 13 -1.25 -2.73 3.75
N ILE A 14 -0.38 -3.03 2.80
CA ILE A 14 0.43 -4.24 2.75
C ILE A 14 1.89 -3.83 2.61
N TRP A 15 2.80 -4.60 3.14
CA TRP A 15 4.22 -4.27 3.08
C TRP A 15 5.11 -5.48 3.28
N LEU A 16 6.35 -5.35 2.82
CA LEU A 16 7.48 -6.14 3.28
C LEU A 16 8.31 -5.23 4.20
N ARG A 17 8.57 -5.66 5.41
CA ARG A 17 9.21 -4.83 6.44
C ARG A 17 10.51 -4.18 5.95
N LYS A 18 11.32 -4.91 5.19
CA LYS A 18 12.61 -4.45 4.68
C LYS A 18 12.51 -3.20 3.79
N ASP A 19 11.36 -3.01 3.13
CA ASP A 19 11.16 -1.93 2.17
C ASP A 19 10.60 -0.66 2.84
N VAL A 20 10.01 -0.79 4.02
CA VAL A 20 9.41 0.32 4.76
C VAL A 20 10.39 0.82 5.81
N GLY A 21 11.09 1.91 5.52
CA GLY A 21 12.18 2.41 6.35
C GLY A 21 11.80 2.60 7.82
N TRP A 22 10.66 3.22 8.10
CA TRP A 22 10.22 3.44 9.49
C TRP A 22 9.84 2.17 10.25
N LEU A 23 9.63 1.04 9.56
CA LEU A 23 9.43 -0.28 10.17
C LEU A 23 10.75 -1.07 10.26
N ALA A 24 11.62 -0.93 9.26
CA ALA A 24 12.89 -1.63 9.18
C ALA A 24 13.92 -1.08 10.17
N ASP A 25 13.98 0.23 10.29
CA ASP A 25 14.92 0.94 11.15
C ASP A 25 14.62 0.71 12.63
N PRO A 26 15.58 0.97 13.53
CA PRO A 26 15.35 0.91 14.97
C PRO A 26 14.13 1.75 15.38
N PRO A 27 13.29 1.27 16.31
CA PRO A 27 12.08 1.99 16.70
C PRO A 27 12.41 3.33 17.33
N VAL A 28 11.59 4.32 17.01
CA VAL A 28 11.65 5.65 17.63
C VAL A 28 10.32 5.94 18.33
N PRO A 29 10.31 6.77 19.39
CA PRO A 29 9.07 7.16 20.04
C PRO A 29 8.08 7.78 19.05
N ARG A 30 6.81 7.37 19.12
CA ARG A 30 5.72 7.90 18.31
C ARG A 30 4.55 8.33 19.20
N MET A 31 3.80 9.31 18.76
CA MET A 31 2.64 9.81 19.48
C MET A 31 1.55 8.76 19.67
N PHE A 32 1.49 7.77 18.78
CA PHE A 32 0.54 6.66 18.87
C PHE A 32 1.05 5.47 19.70
N GLY A 33 2.24 5.59 20.30
CA GLY A 33 2.80 4.57 21.17
C GLY A 33 3.65 3.52 20.48
N ASP A 34 3.72 2.34 21.10
CA ASP A 34 4.50 1.21 20.63
C ASP A 34 3.91 0.60 19.34
N TYR A 35 4.78 0.32 18.38
CA TYR A 35 4.40 -0.29 17.10
C TYR A 35 5.17 -1.59 16.80
N PHE A 36 5.71 -2.24 17.83
CA PHE A 36 6.46 -3.49 17.65
C PHE A 36 5.61 -4.58 16.96
N GLY A 37 4.31 -4.63 17.25
CA GLY A 37 3.41 -5.63 16.69
C GLY A 37 3.30 -5.61 15.17
N ILE A 38 3.53 -4.46 14.52
CA ILE A 38 3.49 -4.33 13.06
C ILE A 38 4.88 -4.33 12.41
N ARG A 39 5.96 -4.50 13.19
CA ARG A 39 7.33 -4.60 12.67
C ARG A 39 7.61 -5.99 12.12
N ARG A 40 6.79 -6.43 11.19
CA ARG A 40 6.86 -7.70 10.47
C ARG A 40 6.40 -7.50 9.02
N ASP A 41 6.53 -8.52 8.20
CA ASP A 41 5.91 -8.51 6.88
C ASP A 41 4.39 -8.63 7.02
N TYR A 42 3.67 -7.93 6.15
CA TYR A 42 2.24 -8.10 5.98
C TYR A 42 1.93 -8.14 4.47
N PRO A 43 2.18 -9.28 3.83
CA PRO A 43 2.03 -9.40 2.38
C PRO A 43 0.56 -9.55 1.95
N VAL A 44 0.32 -9.43 0.66
CA VAL A 44 -1.03 -9.51 0.10
C VAL A 44 -1.74 -10.83 0.40
N GLU A 45 -1.01 -11.92 0.48
CA GLU A 45 -1.56 -13.24 0.80
C GLU A 45 -2.22 -13.26 2.18
N GLU A 46 -1.57 -12.65 3.16
CA GLU A 46 -2.11 -12.54 4.52
C GLU A 46 -3.30 -11.57 4.55
N PHE A 47 -3.20 -10.44 3.87
CA PHE A 47 -4.32 -9.51 3.72
C PHE A 47 -5.55 -10.20 3.13
N ILE A 48 -5.40 -10.97 2.06
CA ILE A 48 -6.51 -11.70 1.42
C ILE A 48 -7.13 -12.70 2.39
N GLN A 49 -6.32 -13.42 3.16
CA GLN A 49 -6.81 -14.35 4.19
C GLN A 49 -7.63 -13.63 5.27
N ASP A 50 -7.22 -12.44 5.66
CA ASP A 50 -7.91 -11.67 6.70
C ASP A 50 -9.25 -11.09 6.22
N VAL A 51 -9.30 -10.60 4.98
CA VAL A 51 -10.47 -9.86 4.48
C VAL A 51 -11.50 -10.74 3.77
N LYS A 52 -11.09 -11.85 3.19
CA LYS A 52 -12.00 -12.72 2.44
C LYS A 52 -13.17 -13.24 3.28
N PRO A 53 -12.97 -13.72 4.52
CA PRO A 53 -14.08 -14.14 5.38
C PRO A 53 -15.05 -13.00 5.73
N GLN A 54 -14.62 -11.75 5.59
CA GLN A 54 -15.43 -10.56 5.88
C GLN A 54 -16.23 -10.09 4.65
N GLY A 55 -16.16 -10.79 3.53
CA GLY A 55 -16.87 -10.43 2.31
C GLY A 55 -16.24 -9.24 1.56
N VAL A 56 -15.00 -8.91 1.84
CA VAL A 56 -14.28 -7.85 1.09
C VAL A 56 -13.90 -8.40 -0.28
N THR A 57 -14.42 -7.75 -1.33
CA THR A 57 -14.23 -8.17 -2.72
C THR A 57 -13.26 -7.28 -3.48
N LYS A 58 -13.07 -6.05 -3.03
CA LYS A 58 -12.16 -5.07 -3.62
C LYS A 58 -11.46 -4.27 -2.53
N SER A 59 -10.32 -3.69 -2.87
CA SER A 59 -9.60 -2.83 -1.93
C SER A 59 -8.87 -1.70 -2.61
N VAL A 60 -8.60 -0.65 -1.82
CA VAL A 60 -7.74 0.47 -2.20
C VAL A 60 -6.58 0.53 -1.20
N HIS A 61 -5.38 0.36 -1.70
CA HIS A 61 -4.17 0.50 -0.90
C HIS A 61 -3.79 1.97 -0.76
N VAL A 62 -3.50 2.41 0.44
CA VAL A 62 -2.94 3.74 0.70
C VAL A 62 -1.46 3.58 1.02
N THR A 63 -0.63 4.46 0.52
CA THR A 63 0.83 4.40 0.70
C THR A 63 1.24 4.03 2.13
N ALA A 64 2.16 3.10 2.26
CA ALA A 64 2.78 2.74 3.54
C ALA A 64 3.98 3.64 3.88
N MET A 65 4.26 4.63 3.04
CA MET A 65 5.34 5.60 3.23
C MET A 65 6.70 4.91 3.38
N TRP A 66 7.17 4.25 2.33
CA TRP A 66 8.44 3.51 2.36
C TRP A 66 9.65 4.37 2.75
N GLY A 67 9.61 5.65 2.41
CA GLY A 67 10.66 6.60 2.72
C GLY A 67 10.85 7.65 1.63
N PRO A 68 11.73 8.64 1.86
CA PRO A 68 11.99 9.68 0.89
C PRO A 68 12.44 9.10 -0.47
N GLY A 69 11.82 9.56 -1.56
CA GLY A 69 12.14 9.14 -2.91
C GLY A 69 11.70 7.72 -3.29
N LYS A 70 10.93 7.03 -2.44
CA LYS A 70 10.53 5.63 -2.66
C LYS A 70 9.10 5.46 -3.18
N ALA A 71 8.35 6.52 -3.37
CA ALA A 71 6.93 6.44 -3.72
C ALA A 71 6.68 5.74 -5.06
N LEU A 72 7.51 5.96 -6.07
CA LEU A 72 7.39 5.29 -7.36
C LEU A 72 7.70 3.80 -7.26
N GLU A 73 8.72 3.42 -6.49
CA GLU A 73 9.05 2.00 -6.25
C GLU A 73 7.89 1.29 -5.55
N GLU A 74 7.32 1.92 -4.52
CA GLU A 74 6.16 1.38 -3.81
C GLU A 74 4.99 1.19 -4.77
N THR A 75 4.68 2.18 -5.59
CA THR A 75 3.59 2.13 -6.57
C THR A 75 3.80 1.00 -7.59
N ARG A 76 4.99 0.84 -8.12
CA ARG A 76 5.31 -0.25 -9.06
C ARG A 76 5.20 -1.62 -8.41
N TRP A 77 5.69 -1.75 -7.20
CA TRP A 77 5.57 -3.00 -6.45
C TRP A 77 4.11 -3.36 -6.21
N LEU A 78 3.30 -2.41 -5.75
CA LEU A 78 1.86 -2.61 -5.53
C LEU A 78 1.12 -2.99 -6.81
N GLN A 79 1.47 -2.38 -7.93
CA GLN A 79 0.89 -2.76 -9.22
C GLN A 79 1.25 -4.19 -9.60
N SER A 80 2.50 -4.59 -9.40
CA SER A 80 2.93 -5.97 -9.67
C SER A 80 2.22 -6.99 -8.77
N VAL A 81 1.98 -6.63 -7.52
CA VAL A 81 1.21 -7.45 -6.56
C VAL A 81 -0.24 -7.58 -7.01
N ALA A 82 -0.86 -6.48 -7.43
CA ALA A 82 -2.23 -6.46 -7.93
C ALA A 82 -2.40 -7.34 -9.17
N ASP A 83 -1.46 -7.26 -10.10
CA ASP A 83 -1.48 -8.05 -11.34
C ASP A 83 -1.42 -9.55 -11.07
N LYS A 84 -0.67 -9.97 -10.05
CA LYS A 84 -0.53 -11.38 -9.69
C LYS A 84 -1.66 -11.92 -8.83
N ASN A 85 -2.22 -11.09 -7.95
CA ASN A 85 -3.09 -11.55 -6.86
C ASN A 85 -4.52 -11.02 -6.93
N GLY A 86 -4.81 -10.07 -7.81
CA GLY A 86 -6.12 -9.44 -7.93
C GLY A 86 -6.45 -8.40 -6.85
N PHE A 87 -5.51 -8.07 -5.98
CA PHE A 87 -5.57 -7.02 -4.96
C PHE A 87 -4.22 -6.27 -4.91
N PRO A 88 -4.21 -4.98 -4.61
CA PRO A 88 -5.34 -4.06 -4.50
C PRO A 88 -5.94 -3.67 -5.86
N HIS A 89 -7.15 -3.11 -5.86
CA HIS A 89 -7.84 -2.62 -7.06
C HIS A 89 -7.52 -1.15 -7.35
N GLY A 90 -7.22 -0.38 -6.31
CA GLY A 90 -6.77 1.00 -6.39
C GLY A 90 -5.51 1.22 -5.56
N ILE A 91 -4.69 2.17 -5.99
CA ILE A 91 -3.45 2.54 -5.31
C ILE A 91 -3.42 4.05 -5.12
N VAL A 92 -3.38 4.47 -3.86
CA VAL A 92 -3.16 5.88 -3.48
C VAL A 92 -1.69 6.02 -3.11
N SER A 93 -0.95 6.71 -3.96
CA SER A 93 0.48 6.97 -3.76
C SER A 93 0.71 8.30 -3.04
N ASN A 94 1.95 8.68 -2.86
CA ASN A 94 2.32 9.97 -2.28
C ASN A 94 3.31 10.70 -3.16
N VAL A 95 3.27 12.03 -3.11
CA VAL A 95 4.25 12.91 -3.76
C VAL A 95 4.49 14.11 -2.85
N ASP A 96 5.67 14.68 -2.93
CA ASP A 96 5.96 15.99 -2.35
C ASP A 96 5.53 17.07 -3.34
N LEU A 97 4.46 17.78 -3.02
CA LEU A 97 3.93 18.85 -3.88
C LEU A 97 4.86 20.07 -3.96
N ALA A 98 5.81 20.22 -3.05
CA ALA A 98 6.81 21.27 -3.08
C ALA A 98 8.03 20.93 -3.93
N ASP A 99 8.18 19.66 -4.32
CA ASP A 99 9.30 19.23 -5.17
C ASP A 99 9.16 19.79 -6.58
N PRO A 100 10.19 20.46 -7.14
CA PRO A 100 10.18 20.93 -8.53
C PRO A 100 9.93 19.80 -9.55
N GLY A 101 10.27 18.57 -9.22
CA GLY A 101 10.05 17.37 -10.05
C GLY A 101 8.66 16.71 -9.90
N VAL A 102 7.72 17.32 -9.18
CA VAL A 102 6.43 16.69 -8.88
C VAL A 102 5.63 16.30 -10.13
N GLU A 103 5.64 17.13 -11.16
CA GLU A 103 4.93 16.82 -12.40
C GLU A 103 5.48 15.54 -13.07
N ALA A 104 6.79 15.41 -13.14
CA ALA A 104 7.44 14.22 -13.67
C ALA A 104 7.13 12.99 -12.82
N ALA A 105 7.12 13.12 -11.49
CA ALA A 105 6.77 12.05 -10.57
C ALA A 105 5.32 11.57 -10.78
N LEU A 106 4.37 12.48 -10.91
CA LEU A 106 2.97 12.14 -11.17
C LEU A 106 2.78 11.43 -12.52
N LYS A 107 3.47 11.90 -13.56
CA LYS A 107 3.46 11.22 -14.88
C LYS A 107 4.02 9.80 -14.80
N ALA A 108 5.12 9.63 -14.08
CA ALA A 108 5.74 8.30 -13.91
C ALA A 108 4.82 7.33 -13.14
N MET A 109 4.14 7.79 -12.10
CA MET A 109 3.19 6.99 -11.34
C MET A 109 1.99 6.58 -12.19
N ARG A 110 1.46 7.51 -12.99
CA ARG A 110 0.36 7.23 -13.91
C ARG A 110 0.76 6.21 -14.98
N GLN A 111 1.97 6.29 -15.49
CA GLN A 111 2.51 5.33 -16.45
C GLN A 111 2.69 3.95 -15.81
N ALA A 112 3.20 3.87 -14.59
CA ALA A 112 3.35 2.62 -13.86
C ALA A 112 2.01 1.89 -13.68
N ALA A 113 0.94 2.63 -13.38
CA ALA A 113 -0.42 2.07 -13.30
C ALA A 113 -0.92 1.59 -14.68
N ALA A 114 -0.65 2.32 -15.75
CA ALA A 114 -1.08 1.95 -17.10
C ALA A 114 -0.36 0.69 -17.63
N GLU A 115 0.90 0.48 -17.26
CA GLU A 115 1.68 -0.71 -17.65
C GLU A 115 1.18 -1.98 -16.97
N GLY A 116 0.54 -1.86 -15.80
CA GLY A 116 0.01 -3.00 -15.04
C GLY A 116 -1.42 -3.39 -15.37
N VAL A 117 -2.12 -2.66 -16.23
CA VAL A 117 -3.53 -2.96 -16.54
C VAL A 117 -3.64 -4.02 -17.63
N HIS A 118 -4.11 -5.17 -17.23
CA HIS A 118 -4.45 -6.24 -18.18
C HIS A 118 -5.67 -7.02 -17.71
#